data_ff10ea888c221e8cbbf104ab5d97ef87
#
_entry.id   ff10ea888c221e8cbbf104ab5d97ef87
#
_cell.length_a   1.000
_cell.length_b   1.000
_cell.length_c   1.000
_cell.angle_alpha   90.00
_cell.angle_beta   90.00
_cell.angle_gamma   90.00
#
_symmetry.space_group_name_H-M   'P 1'
#
loop_
_entity.id
_entity.type
_entity.pdbx_description
1 polymer ?
#
loop_
_entity_poly.entity_id
_entity_poly.type
_entity_poly.pdbx_seq_one_letter_code
_entity_poly.pdbx_strand_id
1 'polypeptide(L)'
;MSKLYKRTKILATVGPAVFTEEKIAELVMAGVNCCRLNFSHGSYEERDEQIAWIKKAAEKKGRSVAILQDLQGPKIRLGVIKDNHYEVKPGDELILDYAVTEHDGSNLLPVQYNLAERMKVGEPLFIFDGKIRSTVTEIVSSTAIKVKVENEGTIMSRKGLNLPDTDFGGDVITEKDMADIEFGATRDFDYVAMSFIQSADDVERLRQILVSLGSTAQIIAKIETKKAIETDEKMEAIVQAADGIMVARGDMAVEAGNEVVPIVQRKLISLCRKHGKLCVVATQMLGSMVDNPSPSRAEVSDVANAVIQGADAVMLSDETANGKYPIEAVKQMKQIILYTQNHSKVDPIDQDVTGENREYNAVANAAVSLAEKIHADVIVCETASGATAVSISAERPNLPIISVTSNKRVASQLALNYANASFERPFSENYGIDLVQELKVSGYINTKPGEDKVLAVIVSGQPNVIGGTDTIQIRSI
;
A
#
# COMPACT_ATOMS: atom_id res chain seq x y z
N MET A 1 -13.42 28.18 -8.19
CA MET A 1 -13.58 26.73 -7.91
C MET A 1 -12.52 26.35 -6.89
N SER A 2 -12.91 25.89 -5.71
CA SER A 2 -11.94 25.37 -4.73
C SER A 2 -11.12 24.28 -5.40
N LYS A 3 -9.78 24.31 -5.26
CA LYS A 3 -8.97 23.17 -5.68
C LYS A 3 -9.48 21.95 -4.93
N LEU A 4 -10.07 20.99 -5.65
CA LEU A 4 -10.67 19.82 -5.06
C LEU A 4 -9.59 19.03 -4.33
N TYR A 5 -9.70 19.02 -3.01
CA TYR A 5 -8.78 18.35 -2.12
C TYR A 5 -9.14 16.85 -2.03
N LYS A 6 -8.19 15.99 -2.35
CA LYS A 6 -8.37 14.55 -2.35
C LYS A 6 -8.06 13.96 -0.96
N ARG A 7 -9.04 13.31 -0.32
CA ARG A 7 -8.89 12.67 1.00
C ARG A 7 -8.19 11.32 0.89
N THR A 8 -8.76 10.37 0.18
CA THR A 8 -8.09 9.10 -0.14
C THR A 8 -6.93 9.35 -1.11
N LYS A 9 -5.76 8.79 -0.83
CA LYS A 9 -4.52 9.01 -1.57
C LYS A 9 -4.37 8.04 -2.75
N ILE A 10 -3.44 8.32 -3.65
CA ILE A 10 -3.10 7.45 -4.77
C ILE A 10 -1.66 7.01 -4.62
N LEU A 11 -1.45 5.71 -4.57
CA LEU A 11 -0.17 5.05 -4.72
C LEU A 11 -0.08 4.52 -6.15
N ALA A 12 1.02 4.80 -6.86
CA ALA A 12 1.22 4.34 -8.23
C ALA A 12 2.54 3.57 -8.37
N THR A 13 2.49 2.45 -9.07
CA THR A 13 3.69 1.67 -9.36
C THR A 13 4.45 2.29 -10.52
N VAL A 14 5.75 2.51 -10.31
CA VAL A 14 6.67 2.93 -11.37
C VAL A 14 7.20 1.69 -12.07
N GLY A 15 7.03 1.65 -13.38
CA GLY A 15 7.47 0.57 -14.25
C GLY A 15 7.79 1.04 -15.65
N PRO A 16 7.99 0.13 -16.62
CA PRO A 16 8.42 0.46 -17.99
C PRO A 16 7.60 1.53 -18.69
N ALA A 17 6.28 1.60 -18.46
CA ALA A 17 5.39 2.58 -19.13
C ALA A 17 5.68 4.03 -18.71
N VAL A 18 6.36 4.24 -17.57
CA VAL A 18 6.62 5.57 -16.98
C VAL A 18 8.09 5.74 -16.58
N PHE A 19 8.99 4.95 -17.16
CA PHE A 19 10.42 4.94 -16.84
C PHE A 19 11.18 6.09 -17.53
N THR A 20 10.78 7.33 -17.27
CA THR A 20 11.53 8.55 -17.58
C THR A 20 11.24 9.64 -16.56
N GLU A 21 12.13 10.61 -16.42
CA GLU A 21 11.94 11.75 -15.52
C GLU A 21 10.65 12.51 -15.81
N GLU A 22 10.34 12.74 -17.09
CA GLU A 22 9.15 13.47 -17.53
C GLU A 22 7.87 12.71 -17.16
N LYS A 23 7.83 11.39 -17.40
CA LYS A 23 6.65 10.57 -17.10
C LYS A 23 6.39 10.45 -15.60
N ILE A 24 7.44 10.29 -14.79
CA ILE A 24 7.32 10.32 -13.33
C ILE A 24 6.80 11.68 -12.86
N ALA A 25 7.31 12.78 -13.42
CA ALA A 25 6.79 14.11 -13.10
C ALA A 25 5.31 14.26 -13.51
N GLU A 26 4.89 13.74 -14.67
CA GLU A 26 3.50 13.73 -15.10
C GLU A 26 2.61 12.94 -14.11
N LEU A 27 3.03 11.74 -13.65
CA LEU A 27 2.31 10.96 -12.63
C LEU A 27 2.10 11.75 -11.34
N VAL A 28 3.19 12.34 -10.83
CA VAL A 28 3.17 13.14 -9.60
C VAL A 28 2.25 14.35 -9.75
N MET A 29 2.31 15.05 -10.89
CA MET A 29 1.44 16.21 -11.17
C MET A 29 -0.02 15.81 -11.38
N ALA A 30 -0.31 14.63 -11.96
CA ALA A 30 -1.65 14.10 -12.10
C ALA A 30 -2.35 13.83 -10.76
N GLY A 31 -1.57 13.51 -9.71
CA GLY A 31 -2.14 13.38 -8.37
C GLY A 31 -1.59 12.25 -7.50
N VAL A 32 -0.53 11.58 -7.90
CA VAL A 32 0.14 10.56 -7.10
C VAL A 32 0.70 11.13 -5.80
N ASN A 33 0.55 10.38 -4.72
CA ASN A 33 1.01 10.72 -3.37
C ASN A 33 2.16 9.83 -2.91
N CYS A 34 2.24 8.61 -3.46
CA CYS A 34 3.32 7.69 -3.19
C CYS A 34 3.68 6.92 -4.47
N CYS A 35 4.97 6.77 -4.74
CA CYS A 35 5.49 5.94 -5.82
C CYS A 35 5.97 4.61 -5.25
N ARG A 36 5.43 3.50 -5.78
CA ARG A 36 5.85 2.14 -5.43
C ARG A 36 6.92 1.67 -6.41
N LEU A 37 8.05 1.23 -5.88
CA LEU A 37 9.12 0.56 -6.60
C LEU A 37 9.06 -0.94 -6.29
N ASN A 38 8.72 -1.74 -7.31
CA ASN A 38 8.57 -3.20 -7.16
C ASN A 38 9.92 -3.90 -7.32
N PHE A 39 10.49 -4.39 -6.24
CA PHE A 39 11.80 -5.04 -6.21
C PHE A 39 11.82 -6.48 -6.76
N SER A 40 10.69 -7.00 -7.22
CA SER A 40 10.66 -8.27 -7.96
C SER A 40 11.34 -8.19 -9.34
N HIS A 41 11.58 -6.99 -9.87
CA HIS A 41 12.13 -6.72 -11.20
C HIS A 41 13.06 -5.51 -11.18
N GLY A 42 13.87 -5.35 -12.21
CA GLY A 42 14.77 -4.20 -12.40
C GLY A 42 16.08 -4.30 -11.60
N SER A 43 16.98 -3.37 -11.85
CA SER A 43 18.28 -3.28 -11.20
C SER A 43 18.32 -2.18 -10.12
N TYR A 44 19.36 -2.17 -9.30
CA TYR A 44 19.56 -1.14 -8.28
C TYR A 44 19.86 0.22 -8.88
N GLU A 45 20.55 0.27 -10.02
CA GLU A 45 20.83 1.49 -10.79
C GLU A 45 19.52 2.15 -11.25
N GLU A 46 18.61 1.34 -11.83
CA GLU A 46 17.27 1.82 -12.22
C GLU A 46 16.49 2.37 -11.01
N ARG A 47 16.62 1.74 -9.83
CA ARG A 47 15.99 2.23 -8.59
C ARG A 47 16.56 3.58 -8.16
N ASP A 48 17.88 3.77 -8.23
CA ASP A 48 18.52 5.04 -7.89
C ASP A 48 18.05 6.16 -8.82
N GLU A 49 17.93 5.92 -10.14
CA GLU A 49 17.36 6.88 -11.09
C GLU A 49 15.91 7.23 -10.75
N GLN A 50 15.06 6.22 -10.52
CA GLN A 50 13.65 6.43 -10.18
C GLN A 50 13.50 7.27 -8.90
N ILE A 51 14.27 6.96 -7.84
CA ILE A 51 14.26 7.72 -6.59
C ILE A 51 14.63 9.20 -6.86
N ALA A 52 15.68 9.46 -7.66
CA ALA A 52 16.10 10.81 -8.00
C ALA A 52 14.98 11.57 -8.74
N TRP A 53 14.35 10.97 -9.73
CA TRP A 53 13.27 11.58 -10.51
C TRP A 53 12.03 11.86 -9.68
N ILE A 54 11.66 10.93 -8.75
CA ILE A 54 10.53 11.13 -7.83
C ILE A 54 10.78 12.32 -6.90
N LYS A 55 11.99 12.42 -6.32
CA LYS A 55 12.39 13.55 -5.46
C LYS A 55 12.30 14.87 -6.21
N LYS A 56 12.84 14.94 -7.42
CA LYS A 56 12.78 16.13 -8.29
C LYS A 56 11.34 16.51 -8.65
N ALA A 57 10.49 15.52 -8.92
CA ALA A 57 9.07 15.75 -9.20
C ALA A 57 8.32 16.28 -7.96
N ALA A 58 8.63 15.77 -6.76
CA ALA A 58 8.07 16.25 -5.50
C ALA A 58 8.43 17.70 -5.22
N GLU A 59 9.70 18.06 -5.40
CA GLU A 59 10.20 19.45 -5.29
C GLU A 59 9.46 20.39 -6.25
N LYS A 60 9.35 20.01 -7.52
CA LYS A 60 8.60 20.78 -8.53
C LYS A 60 7.13 20.95 -8.18
N LYS A 61 6.53 19.96 -7.54
CA LYS A 61 5.14 20.00 -7.06
C LYS A 61 4.98 20.88 -5.82
N GLY A 62 6.06 21.14 -5.07
CA GLY A 62 6.04 21.85 -3.79
C GLY A 62 5.36 21.08 -2.66
N ARG A 63 5.34 19.75 -2.74
CA ARG A 63 4.72 18.86 -1.72
C ARG A 63 5.45 17.53 -1.64
N SER A 64 5.43 16.91 -0.47
CA SER A 64 5.98 15.57 -0.26
C SER A 64 5.27 14.52 -1.13
N VAL A 65 6.07 13.59 -1.64
CA VAL A 65 5.64 12.36 -2.32
C VAL A 65 6.43 11.23 -1.68
N ALA A 66 5.75 10.26 -1.12
CA ALA A 66 6.38 9.12 -0.47
C ALA A 66 6.97 8.13 -1.50
N ILE A 67 7.97 7.37 -1.08
CA ILE A 67 8.57 6.29 -1.86
C ILE A 67 8.43 4.99 -1.07
N LEU A 68 7.85 3.97 -1.70
CA LEU A 68 7.63 2.66 -1.12
C LEU A 68 8.49 1.62 -1.83
N GLN A 69 9.33 0.93 -1.07
CA GLN A 69 10.04 -0.28 -1.48
C GLN A 69 9.12 -1.48 -1.29
N ASP A 70 8.78 -2.22 -2.35
CA ASP A 70 7.94 -3.42 -2.26
C ASP A 70 8.80 -4.66 -2.49
N LEU A 71 9.03 -5.44 -1.43
CA LEU A 71 9.86 -6.64 -1.41
C LEU A 71 9.16 -7.77 -2.16
N GLN A 72 9.95 -8.64 -2.79
CA GLN A 72 9.42 -9.76 -3.54
C GLN A 72 8.76 -10.81 -2.65
N GLY A 73 9.36 -11.11 -1.50
CA GLY A 73 8.98 -12.22 -0.64
C GLY A 73 9.30 -13.59 -1.24
N PRO A 74 8.88 -14.68 -0.58
CA PRO A 74 9.18 -16.05 -1.00
C PRO A 74 8.28 -16.52 -2.17
N LYS A 75 8.09 -15.69 -3.19
CA LYS A 75 7.27 -16.08 -4.35
C LYS A 75 7.96 -17.17 -5.16
N ILE A 76 7.47 -18.39 -5.00
CA ILE A 76 7.94 -19.55 -5.75
C ILE A 76 7.52 -19.41 -7.21
N ARG A 77 8.39 -19.79 -8.13
CA ARG A 77 8.16 -19.70 -9.57
C ARG A 77 8.55 -20.97 -10.28
N LEU A 78 7.90 -21.23 -11.40
CA LEU A 78 8.40 -22.19 -12.38
C LEU A 78 9.73 -21.72 -12.96
N GLY A 79 10.53 -22.66 -13.43
CA GLY A 79 11.70 -22.39 -14.25
C GLY A 79 11.33 -21.95 -15.68
N VAL A 80 12.27 -22.14 -16.61
CA VAL A 80 12.06 -21.82 -18.01
C VAL A 80 11.29 -22.95 -18.69
N ILE A 81 10.17 -22.64 -19.32
CA ILE A 81 9.35 -23.57 -20.08
C ILE A 81 9.73 -23.46 -21.55
N LYS A 82 9.93 -24.61 -22.20
CA LYS A 82 10.27 -24.69 -23.62
C LYS A 82 9.25 -23.93 -24.48
N ASP A 83 9.74 -23.14 -25.41
CA ASP A 83 8.92 -22.28 -26.29
C ASP A 83 8.01 -21.29 -25.54
N ASN A 84 8.23 -21.13 -24.22
CA ASN A 84 7.40 -20.33 -23.31
C ASN A 84 5.90 -20.71 -23.35
N HIS A 85 5.59 -21.96 -23.69
CA HIS A 85 4.22 -22.42 -23.93
C HIS A 85 4.10 -23.93 -23.66
N TYR A 86 3.19 -24.31 -22.75
CA TYR A 86 2.83 -25.71 -22.49
C TYR A 86 1.34 -25.79 -22.13
N GLU A 87 0.55 -26.42 -23.01
CA GLU A 87 -0.90 -26.54 -22.80
C GLU A 87 -1.22 -27.69 -21.84
N VAL A 88 -2.21 -27.48 -20.99
CA VAL A 88 -2.72 -28.45 -20.04
C VAL A 88 -4.23 -28.52 -20.06
N LYS A 89 -4.77 -29.70 -19.74
CA LYS A 89 -6.19 -30.01 -19.68
C LYS A 89 -6.56 -30.64 -18.34
N PRO A 90 -7.85 -30.60 -17.96
CA PRO A 90 -8.31 -31.29 -16.76
C PRO A 90 -7.92 -32.79 -16.80
N GLY A 91 -7.31 -33.24 -15.73
CA GLY A 91 -6.85 -34.61 -15.56
C GLY A 91 -5.41 -34.87 -15.94
N ASP A 92 -4.71 -33.94 -16.59
CA ASP A 92 -3.28 -34.06 -16.88
C ASP A 92 -2.48 -34.17 -15.59
N GLU A 93 -1.44 -35.01 -15.62
CA GLU A 93 -0.49 -35.14 -14.51
C GLU A 93 0.81 -34.43 -14.87
N LEU A 94 1.25 -33.51 -13.99
CA LEU A 94 2.52 -32.80 -14.12
C LEU A 94 3.44 -33.20 -12.98
N ILE A 95 4.74 -33.27 -13.27
CA ILE A 95 5.79 -33.45 -12.27
C ILE A 95 6.54 -32.13 -12.14
N LEU A 96 6.54 -31.54 -10.96
CA LEU A 96 7.33 -30.34 -10.64
C LEU A 96 8.57 -30.79 -9.88
N ASP A 97 9.75 -30.57 -10.48
CA ASP A 97 11.00 -31.05 -9.91
C ASP A 97 12.03 -29.92 -9.78
N TYR A 98 12.53 -29.75 -8.56
CA TYR A 98 13.58 -28.78 -8.23
C TYR A 98 14.94 -29.14 -8.84
N ALA A 99 15.21 -30.43 -9.08
CA ALA A 99 16.45 -30.90 -9.69
C ALA A 99 16.54 -30.65 -11.19
N VAL A 100 15.41 -30.31 -11.85
CA VAL A 100 15.35 -30.03 -13.28
C VAL A 100 15.60 -28.56 -13.54
N THR A 101 16.53 -28.24 -14.42
CA THR A 101 16.89 -26.86 -14.78
C THR A 101 16.27 -26.42 -16.10
N GLU A 102 15.99 -27.37 -17.02
CA GLU A 102 15.46 -27.10 -18.35
C GLU A 102 14.25 -27.99 -18.65
N HIS A 103 13.21 -27.41 -19.23
CA HIS A 103 12.03 -28.11 -19.68
C HIS A 103 12.24 -28.66 -21.09
N ASP A 104 12.06 -29.96 -21.29
CA ASP A 104 12.25 -30.65 -22.57
C ASP A 104 11.00 -30.71 -23.47
N GLY A 105 9.85 -30.24 -22.95
CA GLY A 105 8.54 -30.32 -23.61
C GLY A 105 7.67 -31.45 -23.09
N SER A 106 8.13 -32.23 -22.10
CA SER A 106 7.34 -33.24 -21.42
C SER A 106 6.49 -32.67 -20.28
N ASN A 107 5.83 -33.53 -19.52
CA ASN A 107 5.10 -33.13 -18.31
C ASN A 107 5.99 -32.91 -17.09
N LEU A 108 7.32 -32.91 -17.25
CA LEU A 108 8.30 -32.66 -16.20
C LEU A 108 8.72 -31.18 -16.23
N LEU A 109 8.27 -30.42 -15.25
CA LEU A 109 8.45 -28.97 -15.19
C LEU A 109 9.50 -28.57 -14.14
N PRO A 110 10.44 -27.67 -14.50
CA PRO A 110 11.39 -27.11 -13.55
C PRO A 110 10.70 -26.17 -12.58
N VAL A 111 11.07 -26.21 -11.30
CA VAL A 111 10.61 -25.29 -10.25
C VAL A 111 11.78 -24.74 -9.46
N GLN A 112 11.69 -23.49 -9.01
CA GLN A 112 12.80 -22.79 -8.34
C GLN A 112 12.92 -23.08 -6.84
N TYR A 113 12.02 -23.90 -6.28
CA TYR A 113 11.99 -24.26 -4.87
C TYR A 113 11.66 -25.74 -4.70
N ASN A 114 12.25 -26.40 -3.70
CA ASN A 114 11.99 -27.82 -3.43
C ASN A 114 10.62 -27.99 -2.75
N LEU A 115 9.58 -28.17 -3.54
CA LEU A 115 8.21 -28.35 -3.08
C LEU A 115 8.02 -29.66 -2.30
N ALA A 116 8.82 -30.70 -2.61
CA ALA A 116 8.72 -32.01 -1.96
C ALA A 116 9.05 -32.00 -0.47
N GLU A 117 9.81 -31.01 0.01
CA GLU A 117 10.12 -30.83 1.42
C GLU A 117 8.97 -30.27 2.25
N ARG A 118 8.02 -29.57 1.61
CA ARG A 118 7.01 -28.79 2.32
C ARG A 118 5.58 -29.20 2.04
N MET A 119 5.29 -29.62 0.81
CA MET A 119 3.92 -29.97 0.41
C MET A 119 3.53 -31.38 0.80
N LYS A 120 2.22 -31.58 0.98
CA LYS A 120 1.61 -32.88 1.29
C LYS A 120 0.64 -33.29 0.19
N VAL A 121 0.43 -34.60 0.05
CA VAL A 121 -0.62 -35.14 -0.83
C VAL A 121 -1.99 -34.58 -0.41
N GLY A 122 -2.73 -34.09 -1.38
CA GLY A 122 -4.06 -33.46 -1.20
C GLY A 122 -4.03 -31.94 -1.09
N GLU A 123 -2.85 -31.32 -0.93
CA GLU A 123 -2.76 -29.84 -0.91
C GLU A 123 -2.93 -29.24 -2.30
N PRO A 124 -3.62 -28.09 -2.42
CA PRO A 124 -3.77 -27.36 -3.67
C PRO A 124 -2.47 -26.68 -4.08
N LEU A 125 -2.22 -26.66 -5.39
CA LEU A 125 -1.14 -25.91 -6.03
C LEU A 125 -1.73 -25.14 -7.23
N PHE A 126 -1.58 -23.82 -7.21
CA PHE A 126 -2.07 -22.97 -8.29
C PHE A 126 -0.91 -22.35 -9.06
N ILE A 127 -1.03 -22.31 -10.39
CA ILE A 127 -0.01 -21.79 -11.29
C ILE A 127 -0.56 -20.54 -11.98
N PHE A 128 0.31 -19.53 -12.19
CA PHE A 128 0.00 -18.31 -12.90
C PHE A 128 -1.19 -17.55 -12.31
N ASP A 129 -1.05 -17.15 -11.03
CA ASP A 129 -2.06 -16.37 -10.30
C ASP A 129 -3.44 -17.04 -10.31
N GLY A 130 -3.47 -18.37 -10.12
CA GLY A 130 -4.69 -19.17 -10.03
C GLY A 130 -5.36 -19.51 -11.36
N LYS A 131 -4.75 -19.15 -12.51
CA LYS A 131 -5.30 -19.50 -13.83
C LYS A 131 -5.30 -21.01 -14.10
N ILE A 132 -4.32 -21.73 -13.54
CA ILE A 132 -4.27 -23.18 -13.58
C ILE A 132 -4.32 -23.69 -12.16
N ARG A 133 -5.32 -24.51 -11.87
CA ARG A 133 -5.51 -25.16 -10.57
C ARG A 133 -5.07 -26.61 -10.65
N SER A 134 -4.44 -27.08 -9.59
CA SER A 134 -4.03 -28.47 -9.47
C SER A 134 -3.97 -28.89 -8.01
N THR A 135 -3.95 -30.19 -7.78
CA THR A 135 -3.81 -30.81 -6.46
C THR A 135 -2.66 -31.78 -6.45
N VAL A 136 -1.85 -31.79 -5.38
CA VAL A 136 -0.74 -32.73 -5.20
C VAL A 136 -1.29 -34.14 -5.03
N THR A 137 -0.85 -35.05 -5.90
CA THR A 137 -1.29 -36.47 -5.87
C THR A 137 -0.22 -37.41 -5.31
N GLU A 138 1.05 -37.04 -5.43
CA GLU A 138 2.17 -37.89 -5.02
C GLU A 138 3.43 -37.07 -4.70
N ILE A 139 4.22 -37.49 -3.72
CA ILE A 139 5.61 -37.05 -3.53
C ILE A 139 6.47 -38.05 -4.24
N VAL A 140 6.97 -37.71 -5.43
CA VAL A 140 7.66 -38.63 -6.36
C VAL A 140 9.08 -38.94 -5.89
N SER A 141 9.77 -37.93 -5.36
CA SER A 141 11.16 -38.07 -4.86
C SER A 141 11.41 -37.00 -3.77
N SER A 142 12.66 -36.93 -3.28
CA SER A 142 13.10 -35.87 -2.37
C SER A 142 13.10 -34.47 -3.01
N THR A 143 12.94 -34.35 -4.34
CA THR A 143 12.96 -33.06 -5.08
C THR A 143 11.75 -32.83 -5.96
N ALA A 144 10.86 -33.84 -6.11
CA ALA A 144 9.78 -33.82 -7.07
C ALA A 144 8.41 -34.15 -6.45
N ILE A 145 7.40 -33.42 -6.86
CA ILE A 145 5.99 -33.71 -6.58
C ILE A 145 5.22 -33.94 -7.87
N LYS A 146 4.15 -34.72 -7.81
CA LYS A 146 3.19 -34.88 -8.90
C LYS A 146 1.90 -34.14 -8.53
N VAL A 147 1.38 -33.40 -9.49
CA VAL A 147 0.10 -32.73 -9.36
C VAL A 147 -0.86 -33.13 -10.48
N LYS A 148 -2.15 -33.15 -10.18
CA LYS A 148 -3.21 -33.37 -11.14
C LYS A 148 -3.90 -32.06 -11.47
N VAL A 149 -3.93 -31.69 -12.74
CA VAL A 149 -4.54 -30.45 -13.25
C VAL A 149 -6.07 -30.54 -13.22
N GLU A 150 -6.75 -29.46 -12.82
CA GLU A 150 -8.20 -29.41 -12.65
C GLU A 150 -8.90 -28.62 -13.75
N ASN A 151 -8.22 -27.71 -14.45
CA ASN A 151 -8.78 -26.90 -15.52
C ASN A 151 -7.81 -26.76 -16.70
N GLU A 152 -8.31 -26.36 -17.85
CA GLU A 152 -7.49 -26.07 -19.03
C GLU A 152 -6.72 -24.76 -18.87
N GLY A 153 -5.56 -24.66 -19.53
CA GLY A 153 -4.77 -23.43 -19.59
C GLY A 153 -3.40 -23.60 -20.21
N THR A 154 -2.63 -22.53 -20.23
CA THR A 154 -1.27 -22.50 -20.76
C THR A 154 -0.27 -22.17 -19.67
N ILE A 155 0.69 -23.05 -19.44
CA ILE A 155 1.83 -22.83 -18.56
C ILE A 155 2.92 -22.08 -19.33
N MET A 156 3.47 -21.03 -18.69
CA MET A 156 4.52 -20.19 -19.25
C MET A 156 5.73 -20.11 -18.29
N SER A 157 6.88 -19.72 -18.81
CA SER A 157 8.11 -19.56 -18.06
C SER A 157 7.97 -18.58 -16.89
N ARG A 158 8.59 -18.89 -15.77
CA ARG A 158 8.76 -18.03 -14.59
C ARG A 158 7.44 -17.56 -13.97
N LYS A 159 6.32 -18.24 -14.25
CA LYS A 159 5.04 -17.91 -13.59
C LYS A 159 5.05 -18.33 -12.14
N GLY A 160 4.39 -17.53 -11.30
CA GLY A 160 4.27 -17.76 -9.86
C GLY A 160 3.45 -19.00 -9.55
N LEU A 161 3.81 -19.65 -8.45
CA LEU A 161 3.05 -20.72 -7.81
C LEU A 161 2.44 -20.16 -6.52
N ASN A 162 1.18 -20.49 -6.27
CA ASN A 162 0.50 -20.23 -5.00
C ASN A 162 0.19 -21.55 -4.32
N LEU A 163 0.47 -21.63 -3.02
CA LEU A 163 0.41 -22.84 -2.21
C LEU A 163 -0.39 -22.54 -0.93
N PRO A 164 -1.72 -22.42 -1.02
CA PRO A 164 -2.56 -21.82 0.04
C PRO A 164 -2.51 -22.54 1.39
N ASP A 165 -2.30 -23.85 1.39
CA ASP A 165 -2.32 -24.69 2.58
C ASP A 165 -0.91 -25.12 3.06
N THR A 166 0.15 -24.69 2.34
CA THR A 166 1.53 -25.10 2.62
C THR A 166 2.18 -24.18 3.64
N ASP A 167 2.83 -24.77 4.65
CA ASP A 167 3.60 -24.06 5.66
C ASP A 167 5.07 -23.91 5.24
N PHE A 168 5.50 -22.69 4.98
CA PHE A 168 6.89 -22.38 4.63
C PHE A 168 7.84 -22.30 5.85
N GLY A 169 7.35 -22.52 7.07
CA GLY A 169 8.16 -22.56 8.28
C GLY A 169 8.71 -21.21 8.76
N GLY A 170 8.08 -20.08 8.38
CA GLY A 170 8.40 -18.75 8.93
C GLY A 170 9.53 -17.98 8.21
N ASP A 171 10.10 -18.48 7.13
CA ASP A 171 11.11 -17.78 6.34
C ASP A 171 10.44 -16.99 5.18
N VAL A 172 9.76 -15.88 5.56
CA VAL A 172 9.12 -14.97 4.60
C VAL A 172 10.07 -13.89 4.04
N ILE A 173 11.27 -13.74 4.62
CA ILE A 173 12.33 -12.84 4.12
C ILE A 173 13.39 -13.68 3.43
N THR A 174 13.48 -13.58 2.11
CA THR A 174 14.47 -14.31 1.30
C THR A 174 15.85 -13.65 1.34
N GLU A 175 16.88 -14.36 0.87
CA GLU A 175 18.23 -13.76 0.69
C GLU A 175 18.18 -12.54 -0.24
N LYS A 176 17.34 -12.59 -1.29
CA LYS A 176 17.13 -11.44 -2.17
C LYS A 176 16.49 -10.28 -1.42
N ASP A 177 15.46 -10.55 -0.61
CA ASP A 177 14.82 -9.49 0.18
C ASP A 177 15.81 -8.86 1.17
N MET A 178 16.72 -9.65 1.77
CA MET A 178 17.78 -9.12 2.62
C MET A 178 18.70 -8.17 1.86
N ALA A 179 19.16 -8.53 0.67
CA ALA A 179 19.97 -7.65 -0.18
C ALA A 179 19.21 -6.38 -0.59
N ASP A 180 17.90 -6.51 -0.91
CA ASP A 180 17.03 -5.38 -1.22
C ASP A 180 16.82 -4.44 -0.02
N ILE A 181 16.66 -4.99 1.19
CA ILE A 181 16.53 -4.22 2.44
C ILE A 181 17.83 -3.47 2.75
N GLU A 182 18.98 -4.12 2.62
CA GLU A 182 20.31 -3.50 2.80
C GLU A 182 20.52 -2.35 1.80
N PHE A 183 20.17 -2.57 0.53
CA PHE A 183 20.16 -1.51 -0.47
C PHE A 183 19.24 -0.37 -0.06
N GLY A 184 18.00 -0.67 0.34
CA GLY A 184 16.99 0.31 0.71
C GLY A 184 17.36 1.11 1.96
N ALA A 185 18.03 0.50 2.94
CA ALA A 185 18.41 1.14 4.19
C ALA A 185 19.36 2.34 4.00
N THR A 186 20.14 2.35 2.92
CA THR A 186 21.04 3.45 2.54
C THR A 186 20.37 4.51 1.64
N ARG A 187 19.08 4.35 1.34
CA ARG A 187 18.27 5.27 0.53
C ARG A 187 17.09 5.78 1.36
N ASP A 188 16.45 6.83 0.85
CA ASP A 188 15.34 7.47 1.58
C ASP A 188 13.99 6.85 1.21
N PHE A 189 13.83 5.53 1.40
CA PHE A 189 12.51 4.91 1.33
C PHE A 189 11.69 5.27 2.57
N ASP A 190 10.48 5.74 2.36
CA ASP A 190 9.55 6.09 3.43
C ASP A 190 8.86 4.85 4.00
N TYR A 191 8.63 3.86 3.13
CA TYR A 191 7.96 2.61 3.44
C TYR A 191 8.68 1.40 2.86
N VAL A 192 8.62 0.28 3.58
CA VAL A 192 8.98 -1.06 3.10
C VAL A 192 7.73 -1.93 3.17
N ALA A 193 7.25 -2.43 2.03
CA ALA A 193 6.14 -3.37 1.98
C ALA A 193 6.66 -4.79 1.98
N MET A 194 6.17 -5.61 2.92
CA MET A 194 6.57 -7.00 3.11
C MET A 194 5.51 -7.93 2.55
N SER A 195 5.90 -8.74 1.55
CA SER A 195 5.04 -9.71 0.88
C SER A 195 4.91 -11.01 1.67
N PHE A 196 3.80 -11.71 1.48
CA PHE A 196 3.51 -13.05 2.02
C PHE A 196 3.57 -13.15 3.54
N ILE A 197 3.22 -12.10 4.27
CA ILE A 197 3.13 -12.11 5.73
C ILE A 197 2.13 -13.17 6.18
N GLN A 198 2.48 -13.90 7.25
CA GLN A 198 1.65 -14.92 7.87
C GLN A 198 1.30 -14.60 9.33
N SER A 199 2.10 -13.74 9.99
CA SER A 199 1.93 -13.42 11.42
C SER A 199 2.50 -12.05 11.79
N ALA A 200 2.23 -11.59 13.01
CA ALA A 200 2.83 -10.40 13.58
C ALA A 200 4.35 -10.55 13.78
N ASP A 201 4.83 -11.77 14.03
CA ASP A 201 6.26 -12.05 14.23
C ASP A 201 7.08 -11.77 12.96
N ASP A 202 6.49 -11.97 11.78
CA ASP A 202 7.14 -11.64 10.51
C ASP A 202 7.41 -10.14 10.40
N VAL A 203 6.44 -9.34 10.81
CA VAL A 203 6.55 -7.87 10.82
C VAL A 203 7.64 -7.43 11.81
N GLU A 204 7.62 -8.01 13.01
CA GLU A 204 8.58 -7.67 14.05
C GLU A 204 10.01 -8.06 13.64
N ARG A 205 10.20 -9.19 12.97
CA ARG A 205 11.48 -9.59 12.39
C ARG A 205 12.01 -8.57 11.39
N LEU A 206 11.17 -8.11 10.45
CA LEU A 206 11.56 -7.05 9.52
C LEU A 206 11.91 -5.75 10.26
N ARG A 207 11.16 -5.39 11.30
CA ARG A 207 11.44 -4.20 12.13
C ARG A 207 12.82 -4.27 12.77
N GLN A 208 13.18 -5.42 13.34
CA GLN A 208 14.51 -5.62 13.94
C GLN A 208 15.62 -5.47 12.91
N ILE A 209 15.44 -5.99 11.70
CA ILE A 209 16.39 -5.85 10.59
C ILE A 209 16.55 -4.37 10.22
N LEU A 210 15.44 -3.64 9.99
CA LEU A 210 15.48 -2.22 9.63
C LEU A 210 16.17 -1.38 10.71
N VAL A 211 15.86 -1.63 11.99
CA VAL A 211 16.50 -0.95 13.13
C VAL A 211 18.00 -1.24 13.15
N SER A 212 18.41 -2.50 12.95
CA SER A 212 19.84 -2.87 12.94
C SER A 212 20.63 -2.18 11.82
N LEU A 213 19.96 -1.86 10.71
CA LEU A 213 20.51 -1.13 9.57
C LEU A 213 20.38 0.40 9.70
N GLY A 214 19.81 0.90 10.81
CA GLY A 214 19.57 2.32 11.04
C GLY A 214 18.48 2.94 10.15
N SER A 215 17.64 2.11 9.52
CA SER A 215 16.53 2.58 8.70
C SER A 215 15.33 3.01 9.56
N THR A 216 14.70 4.12 9.19
CA THR A 216 13.47 4.64 9.80
C THR A 216 12.25 4.47 8.88
N ALA A 217 12.34 3.62 7.86
CA ALA A 217 11.23 3.30 6.99
C ALA A 217 10.11 2.60 7.78
N GLN A 218 8.87 2.96 7.49
CA GLN A 218 7.69 2.34 8.08
C GLN A 218 7.35 1.04 7.33
N ILE A 219 6.82 0.05 8.04
CA ILE A 219 6.50 -1.27 7.49
C ILE A 219 5.03 -1.31 7.07
N ILE A 220 4.79 -1.64 5.80
CA ILE A 220 3.47 -1.99 5.28
C ILE A 220 3.38 -3.51 5.13
N ALA A 221 2.53 -4.13 5.96
CA ALA A 221 2.27 -5.56 5.90
C ALA A 221 1.29 -5.87 4.75
N LYS A 222 1.69 -6.70 3.79
CA LYS A 222 0.81 -7.12 2.69
C LYS A 222 0.00 -8.34 3.12
N ILE A 223 -1.31 -8.13 3.26
CA ILE A 223 -2.25 -9.21 3.59
C ILE A 223 -2.70 -9.86 2.28
N GLU A 224 -2.11 -11.00 1.99
CA GLU A 224 -2.29 -11.73 0.73
C GLU A 224 -2.31 -13.25 0.90
N THR A 225 -2.05 -13.78 2.11
CA THR A 225 -2.01 -15.20 2.40
C THR A 225 -3.24 -15.65 3.19
N LYS A 226 -3.68 -16.89 2.97
CA LYS A 226 -4.77 -17.51 3.74
C LYS A 226 -4.45 -17.54 5.23
N LYS A 227 -3.19 -17.77 5.61
CA LYS A 227 -2.74 -17.79 7.00
C LYS A 227 -2.86 -16.44 7.71
N ALA A 228 -2.63 -15.32 7.02
CA ALA A 228 -2.73 -13.99 7.62
C ALA A 228 -4.18 -13.63 8.01
N ILE A 229 -5.17 -14.23 7.33
CA ILE A 229 -6.60 -13.94 7.52
C ILE A 229 -7.36 -15.08 8.21
N GLU A 230 -6.65 -16.05 8.78
CA GLU A 230 -7.23 -17.26 9.36
C GLU A 230 -8.19 -16.98 10.52
N THR A 231 -7.85 -16.03 11.40
CA THR A 231 -8.70 -15.54 12.48
C THR A 231 -8.67 -14.03 12.60
N ASP A 232 -9.65 -13.48 13.29
CA ASP A 232 -9.79 -12.04 13.54
C ASP A 232 -8.66 -11.51 14.42
N GLU A 233 -8.30 -12.27 15.45
CA GLU A 233 -7.22 -11.94 16.38
C GLU A 233 -5.88 -11.88 15.68
N LYS A 234 -5.66 -12.78 14.73
CA LYS A 234 -4.42 -12.82 13.93
C LYS A 234 -4.31 -11.62 13.00
N MET A 235 -5.41 -11.27 12.30
CA MET A 235 -5.46 -10.04 11.50
C MET A 235 -5.19 -8.80 12.35
N GLU A 236 -5.82 -8.70 13.52
CA GLU A 236 -5.64 -7.56 14.42
C GLU A 236 -4.20 -7.48 14.96
N ALA A 237 -3.59 -8.62 15.31
CA ALA A 237 -2.19 -8.67 15.76
C ALA A 237 -1.22 -8.18 14.66
N ILE A 238 -1.43 -8.57 13.40
CA ILE A 238 -0.62 -8.09 12.27
C ILE A 238 -0.82 -6.58 12.09
N VAL A 239 -2.05 -6.08 12.17
CA VAL A 239 -2.35 -4.64 12.06
C VAL A 239 -1.65 -3.85 13.17
N GLN A 240 -1.66 -4.35 14.41
CA GLN A 240 -0.99 -3.70 15.54
C GLN A 240 0.53 -3.65 15.37
N ALA A 241 1.15 -4.74 14.92
CA ALA A 241 2.59 -4.85 14.71
C ALA A 241 3.10 -3.96 13.56
N ALA A 242 2.33 -3.78 12.48
CA ALA A 242 2.70 -3.01 11.31
C ALA A 242 2.46 -1.48 11.51
N ASP A 243 3.07 -0.67 10.65
CA ASP A 243 2.79 0.76 10.55
C ASP A 243 1.65 1.04 9.54
N GLY A 244 1.42 0.09 8.65
CA GLY A 244 0.31 0.09 7.71
C GLY A 244 0.05 -1.29 7.12
N ILE A 245 -1.11 -1.42 6.47
CA ILE A 245 -1.56 -2.64 5.80
C ILE A 245 -1.78 -2.36 4.32
N MET A 246 -1.37 -3.30 3.48
CA MET A 246 -1.79 -3.36 2.08
C MET A 246 -2.70 -4.57 1.87
N VAL A 247 -3.95 -4.31 1.51
CA VAL A 247 -4.90 -5.35 1.10
C VAL A 247 -4.56 -5.78 -0.32
N ALA A 248 -3.74 -6.81 -0.46
CA ALA A 248 -3.22 -7.28 -1.75
C ALA A 248 -4.19 -8.31 -2.36
N ARG A 249 -5.28 -7.79 -2.93
CA ARG A 249 -6.46 -8.56 -3.33
C ARG A 249 -6.20 -9.63 -4.38
N GLY A 250 -5.20 -9.43 -5.24
CA GLY A 250 -4.85 -10.38 -6.30
C GLY A 250 -4.41 -11.73 -5.74
N ASP A 251 -3.33 -11.73 -4.95
CA ASP A 251 -2.82 -12.96 -4.32
C ASP A 251 -3.80 -13.49 -3.27
N MET A 252 -4.47 -12.61 -2.48
CA MET A 252 -5.49 -13.02 -1.52
C MET A 252 -6.65 -13.79 -2.18
N ALA A 253 -7.11 -13.37 -3.37
CA ALA A 253 -8.17 -14.05 -4.09
C ALA A 253 -7.76 -15.46 -4.55
N VAL A 254 -6.49 -15.63 -4.90
CA VAL A 254 -5.93 -16.94 -5.27
C VAL A 254 -5.78 -17.84 -4.05
N GLU A 255 -5.32 -17.28 -2.94
CA GLU A 255 -5.04 -17.99 -1.68
C GLU A 255 -6.32 -18.39 -0.92
N ALA A 256 -7.29 -17.49 -0.83
CA ALA A 256 -8.45 -17.64 0.05
C ALA A 256 -9.82 -17.71 -0.66
N GLY A 257 -9.87 -17.37 -1.94
CA GLY A 257 -11.09 -17.28 -2.73
C GLY A 257 -11.55 -15.84 -3.00
N ASN A 258 -12.17 -15.63 -4.16
CA ASN A 258 -12.63 -14.30 -4.60
C ASN A 258 -13.69 -13.71 -3.66
N GLU A 259 -14.57 -14.56 -3.11
CA GLU A 259 -15.70 -14.18 -2.21
C GLU A 259 -15.23 -13.66 -0.86
N VAL A 260 -14.02 -14.02 -0.43
CA VAL A 260 -13.43 -13.61 0.85
C VAL A 260 -12.95 -12.18 0.80
N VAL A 261 -12.41 -11.76 -0.35
CA VAL A 261 -11.70 -10.48 -0.55
C VAL A 261 -12.50 -9.25 -0.10
N PRO A 262 -13.76 -9.04 -0.50
CA PRO A 262 -14.51 -7.82 -0.11
C PRO A 262 -14.75 -7.71 1.39
N ILE A 263 -14.95 -8.85 2.07
CA ILE A 263 -15.20 -8.89 3.51
C ILE A 263 -13.93 -8.60 4.29
N VAL A 264 -12.82 -9.26 3.92
CA VAL A 264 -11.51 -9.04 4.55
C VAL A 264 -11.03 -7.61 4.31
N GLN A 265 -11.19 -7.06 3.11
CA GLN A 265 -10.87 -5.65 2.82
C GLN A 265 -11.57 -4.71 3.78
N ARG A 266 -12.90 -4.83 3.92
CA ARG A 266 -13.69 -3.99 4.82
C ARG A 266 -13.22 -4.10 6.27
N LYS A 267 -12.94 -5.33 6.72
CA LYS A 267 -12.45 -5.60 8.06
C LYS A 267 -11.07 -4.99 8.32
N LEU A 268 -10.12 -5.18 7.41
CA LEU A 268 -8.78 -4.62 7.53
C LEU A 268 -8.80 -3.08 7.54
N ILE A 269 -9.62 -2.45 6.70
CA ILE A 269 -9.80 -0.99 6.74
C ILE A 269 -10.32 -0.54 8.11
N SER A 270 -11.33 -1.25 8.67
CA SER A 270 -11.88 -0.95 9.99
C SER A 270 -10.83 -1.11 11.10
N LEU A 271 -10.07 -2.22 11.10
CA LEU A 271 -8.99 -2.47 12.06
C LEU A 271 -7.88 -1.41 11.96
N CYS A 272 -7.47 -1.05 10.75
CA CYS A 272 -6.47 0.01 10.55
C CYS A 272 -6.93 1.34 11.13
N ARG A 273 -8.18 1.73 10.89
CA ARG A 273 -8.77 2.95 11.47
C ARG A 273 -8.82 2.89 12.99
N LYS A 274 -9.26 1.75 13.56
CA LYS A 274 -9.31 1.52 15.02
C LYS A 274 -7.94 1.70 15.68
N HIS A 275 -6.88 1.20 15.05
CA HIS A 275 -5.52 1.25 15.59
C HIS A 275 -4.66 2.41 15.06
N GLY A 276 -5.23 3.36 14.32
CA GLY A 276 -4.49 4.49 13.74
C GLY A 276 -3.41 4.06 12.75
N LYS A 277 -3.65 3.00 11.98
CA LYS A 277 -2.71 2.47 11.00
C LYS A 277 -3.13 2.85 9.58
N LEU A 278 -2.14 2.98 8.69
CA LEU A 278 -2.35 3.22 7.26
C LEU A 278 -3.01 2.00 6.60
N CYS A 279 -4.00 2.20 5.72
CA CYS A 279 -4.59 1.15 4.92
C CYS A 279 -4.57 1.48 3.42
N VAL A 280 -3.91 0.64 2.64
CA VAL A 280 -3.85 0.72 1.17
C VAL A 280 -4.66 -0.42 0.56
N VAL A 281 -5.65 -0.09 -0.29
CA VAL A 281 -6.35 -1.10 -1.09
C VAL A 281 -5.63 -1.24 -2.43
N ALA A 282 -5.19 -2.46 -2.74
CA ALA A 282 -4.27 -2.71 -3.84
C ALA A 282 -4.77 -3.79 -4.81
N THR A 283 -4.20 -3.76 -6.00
CA THR A 283 -4.39 -4.67 -7.14
C THR A 283 -5.74 -4.58 -7.84
N GLN A 284 -5.70 -4.59 -9.17
CA GLN A 284 -6.87 -4.63 -10.06
C GLN A 284 -7.93 -3.54 -9.77
N MET A 285 -7.50 -2.33 -9.34
CA MET A 285 -8.44 -1.24 -9.06
C MET A 285 -9.05 -0.66 -10.34
N LEU A 286 -8.22 -0.46 -11.38
CA LEU A 286 -8.61 -0.02 -12.72
C LEU A 286 -7.95 -0.91 -13.78
N GLY A 287 -7.93 -2.24 -13.55
CA GLY A 287 -7.17 -3.21 -14.35
C GLY A 287 -7.46 -3.16 -15.85
N SER A 288 -8.69 -2.86 -16.26
CA SER A 288 -9.03 -2.68 -17.67
C SER A 288 -8.28 -1.53 -18.35
N MET A 289 -7.81 -0.53 -17.56
CA MET A 289 -7.04 0.61 -18.09
C MET A 289 -5.58 0.27 -18.44
N VAL A 290 -5.14 -0.94 -18.22
CA VAL A 290 -3.88 -1.45 -18.81
C VAL A 290 -3.96 -1.33 -20.33
N ASP A 291 -5.09 -1.72 -20.93
CA ASP A 291 -5.30 -1.75 -22.37
C ASP A 291 -6.34 -0.74 -22.89
N ASN A 292 -7.21 -0.22 -22.03
CA ASN A 292 -8.30 0.68 -22.42
C ASN A 292 -8.13 2.09 -21.82
N PRO A 293 -8.56 3.14 -22.53
CA PRO A 293 -8.44 4.53 -22.07
C PRO A 293 -9.43 4.90 -20.95
N SER A 294 -10.40 4.03 -20.64
CA SER A 294 -11.43 4.24 -19.62
C SER A 294 -11.68 2.97 -18.83
N PRO A 295 -11.97 3.07 -17.51
CA PRO A 295 -12.26 1.93 -16.67
C PRO A 295 -13.66 1.35 -16.94
N SER A 296 -13.85 0.09 -16.58
CA SER A 296 -15.17 -0.52 -16.50
C SER A 296 -16.02 0.08 -15.37
N ARG A 297 -17.36 -0.07 -15.46
CA ARG A 297 -18.26 0.37 -14.39
C ARG A 297 -18.06 -0.36 -13.07
N ALA A 298 -17.66 -1.63 -13.13
CA ALA A 298 -17.35 -2.44 -11.95
C ALA A 298 -16.13 -1.89 -11.19
N GLU A 299 -15.07 -1.51 -11.92
CA GLU A 299 -13.87 -0.91 -11.35
C GLU A 299 -14.13 0.47 -10.75
N VAL A 300 -14.95 1.30 -11.40
CA VAL A 300 -15.40 2.58 -10.83
C VAL A 300 -16.13 2.36 -9.50
N SER A 301 -17.01 1.35 -9.44
CA SER A 301 -17.72 0.97 -8.21
C SER A 301 -16.76 0.46 -7.14
N ASP A 302 -15.75 -0.31 -7.51
CA ASP A 302 -14.74 -0.86 -6.60
C ASP A 302 -13.90 0.24 -5.94
N VAL A 303 -13.37 1.18 -6.73
CA VAL A 303 -12.67 2.37 -6.20
C VAL A 303 -13.57 3.17 -5.29
N ALA A 304 -14.83 3.43 -5.69
CA ALA A 304 -15.79 4.18 -4.89
C ALA A 304 -16.05 3.47 -3.53
N ASN A 305 -16.19 2.15 -3.52
CA ASN A 305 -16.36 1.37 -2.30
C ASN A 305 -15.15 1.50 -1.35
N ALA A 306 -13.91 1.41 -1.86
CA ALA A 306 -12.72 1.61 -1.04
C ALA A 306 -12.70 3.01 -0.38
N VAL A 307 -13.12 4.05 -1.12
CA VAL A 307 -13.25 5.42 -0.60
C VAL A 307 -14.34 5.52 0.47
N ILE A 308 -15.51 4.91 0.28
CA ILE A 308 -16.63 4.90 1.24
C ILE A 308 -16.24 4.15 2.50
N GLN A 309 -15.53 3.03 2.39
CA GLN A 309 -15.01 2.28 3.52
C GLN A 309 -13.95 3.06 4.31
N GLY A 310 -13.37 4.11 3.72
CA GLY A 310 -12.41 4.98 4.37
C GLY A 310 -10.96 4.50 4.27
N ALA A 311 -10.57 3.87 3.18
CA ALA A 311 -9.17 3.56 2.91
C ALA A 311 -8.30 4.84 2.88
N ASP A 312 -7.08 4.77 3.41
CA ASP A 312 -6.12 5.87 3.31
C ASP A 312 -5.67 6.08 1.87
N ALA A 313 -5.40 4.99 1.16
CA ALA A 313 -4.95 5.03 -0.22
C ALA A 313 -5.52 3.89 -1.06
N VAL A 314 -5.55 4.11 -2.36
CA VAL A 314 -5.79 3.10 -3.40
C VAL A 314 -4.59 3.03 -4.32
N MET A 315 -4.25 1.82 -4.79
CA MET A 315 -3.03 1.58 -5.57
C MET A 315 -3.34 1.26 -7.03
N LEU A 316 -2.57 1.85 -7.92
CA LEU A 316 -2.44 1.45 -9.33
C LEU A 316 -1.17 0.61 -9.49
N SER A 317 -1.32 -0.58 -10.06
CA SER A 317 -0.26 -1.56 -10.30
C SER A 317 0.19 -1.56 -11.77
N ASP A 318 -0.26 -2.52 -12.55
CA ASP A 318 0.04 -2.63 -13.98
C ASP A 318 -0.53 -1.46 -14.78
N GLU A 319 -1.60 -0.83 -14.32
CA GLU A 319 -2.22 0.33 -14.94
C GLU A 319 -1.22 1.48 -15.14
N THR A 320 -0.28 1.65 -14.21
CA THR A 320 0.80 2.66 -14.30
C THR A 320 2.16 2.08 -14.64
N ALA A 321 2.41 0.80 -14.32
CA ALA A 321 3.70 0.17 -14.55
C ALA A 321 3.90 -0.31 -16.00
N ASN A 322 2.89 -0.90 -16.62
CA ASN A 322 2.95 -1.55 -17.92
C ASN A 322 1.84 -1.08 -18.88
N GLY A 323 0.82 -0.38 -18.38
CA GLY A 323 -0.35 0.03 -19.12
C GLY A 323 -0.08 1.03 -20.24
N LYS A 324 -0.97 1.08 -21.22
CA LYS A 324 -0.93 2.03 -22.34
C LYS A 324 -1.35 3.44 -21.94
N TYR A 325 -2.07 3.58 -20.80
CA TYR A 325 -2.71 4.83 -20.36
C TYR A 325 -2.37 5.21 -18.91
N PRO A 326 -1.07 5.25 -18.52
CA PRO A 326 -0.68 5.38 -17.11
C PRO A 326 -1.13 6.71 -16.46
N ILE A 327 -1.04 7.80 -17.17
CA ILE A 327 -1.41 9.14 -16.68
C ILE A 327 -2.94 9.28 -16.59
N GLU A 328 -3.64 8.75 -17.57
CA GLU A 328 -5.11 8.72 -17.62
C GLU A 328 -5.66 7.88 -16.47
N ALA A 329 -5.04 6.74 -16.14
CA ALA A 329 -5.41 5.91 -14.99
C ALA A 329 -5.34 6.70 -13.68
N VAL A 330 -4.27 7.47 -13.46
CA VAL A 330 -4.18 8.35 -12.28
C VAL A 330 -5.26 9.44 -12.28
N LYS A 331 -5.55 10.06 -13.43
CA LYS A 331 -6.59 11.07 -13.55
C LYS A 331 -7.98 10.49 -13.29
N GLN A 332 -8.29 9.31 -13.83
CA GLN A 332 -9.56 8.61 -13.59
C GLN A 332 -9.71 8.21 -12.13
N MET A 333 -8.69 7.62 -11.53
CA MET A 333 -8.66 7.30 -10.10
C MET A 333 -8.96 8.54 -9.25
N LYS A 334 -8.27 9.65 -9.53
CA LYS A 334 -8.49 10.93 -8.83
C LYS A 334 -9.92 11.44 -9.00
N GLN A 335 -10.49 11.34 -10.21
CA GLN A 335 -11.85 11.79 -10.49
C GLN A 335 -12.88 10.98 -9.72
N ILE A 336 -12.74 9.65 -9.67
CA ILE A 336 -13.62 8.77 -8.90
C ILE A 336 -13.54 9.11 -7.41
N ILE A 337 -12.33 9.24 -6.86
CA ILE A 337 -12.13 9.61 -5.46
C ILE A 337 -12.82 10.94 -5.13
N LEU A 338 -12.58 11.98 -5.94
CA LEU A 338 -13.14 13.32 -5.71
C LEU A 338 -14.67 13.32 -5.81
N TYR A 339 -15.23 12.62 -6.77
CA TYR A 339 -16.69 12.53 -6.89
C TYR A 339 -17.29 11.79 -5.70
N THR A 340 -16.75 10.62 -5.35
CA THR A 340 -17.25 9.79 -4.25
C THR A 340 -17.20 10.54 -2.92
N GLN A 341 -16.06 11.15 -2.58
CA GLN A 341 -15.89 11.85 -1.30
C GLN A 341 -16.80 13.08 -1.15
N ASN A 342 -17.27 13.67 -2.26
CA ASN A 342 -18.16 14.83 -2.24
C ASN A 342 -19.65 14.45 -2.20
N HIS A 343 -19.98 13.17 -2.52
CA HIS A 343 -21.37 12.70 -2.61
C HIS A 343 -21.68 11.56 -1.63
N SER A 344 -20.69 11.06 -0.90
CA SER A 344 -20.87 10.02 0.11
C SER A 344 -20.08 10.35 1.37
N LYS A 345 -20.55 9.86 2.50
CA LYS A 345 -19.80 9.87 3.75
C LYS A 345 -18.98 8.58 3.86
N VAL A 346 -17.89 8.64 4.62
CA VAL A 346 -17.14 7.46 5.01
C VAL A 346 -17.97 6.65 6.00
N ASP A 347 -17.92 5.31 5.89
CA ASP A 347 -18.60 4.41 6.82
C ASP A 347 -18.16 4.71 8.26
N PRO A 348 -19.12 4.82 9.21
CA PRO A 348 -18.75 4.94 10.62
C PRO A 348 -18.04 3.68 11.11
N ILE A 349 -17.17 3.83 12.10
CA ILE A 349 -16.63 2.71 12.88
C ILE A 349 -16.91 2.94 14.34
N ASP A 350 -17.11 1.85 15.10
CA ASP A 350 -17.11 1.92 16.55
C ASP A 350 -15.65 2.10 17.01
N GLN A 351 -15.36 3.30 17.49
CA GLN A 351 -14.08 3.60 18.09
C GLN A 351 -14.18 3.33 19.58
N ASP A 352 -13.70 2.18 20.00
CA ASP A 352 -13.37 1.98 21.41
C ASP A 352 -12.08 2.75 21.70
N VAL A 353 -12.22 3.89 22.37
CA VAL A 353 -11.08 4.69 22.86
C VAL A 353 -10.45 3.98 24.07
N THR A 354 -9.98 2.76 23.83
CA THR A 354 -9.30 1.94 24.85
C THR A 354 -7.86 1.68 24.39
N GLY A 355 -6.91 1.64 25.32
CA GLY A 355 -5.52 1.32 25.04
C GLY A 355 -4.51 2.42 25.42
N GLU A 356 -3.24 2.17 25.15
CA GLU A 356 -2.10 3.01 25.53
C GLU A 356 -2.11 4.44 24.92
N ASN A 357 -2.83 4.65 23.82
CA ASN A 357 -2.94 5.94 23.11
C ASN A 357 -4.24 6.69 23.39
N ARG A 358 -4.94 6.38 24.50
CA ARG A 358 -6.26 6.93 24.84
C ARG A 358 -6.32 8.44 24.81
N GLU A 359 -5.30 9.11 25.35
CA GLU A 359 -5.25 10.57 25.46
C GLU A 359 -5.10 11.22 24.07
N TYR A 360 -4.23 10.70 23.22
CA TYR A 360 -4.02 11.23 21.87
C TYR A 360 -5.26 11.05 20.99
N ASN A 361 -5.90 9.90 21.07
CA ASN A 361 -7.12 9.62 20.33
C ASN A 361 -8.26 10.55 20.80
N ALA A 362 -8.34 10.82 22.11
CA ALA A 362 -9.33 11.74 22.65
C ALA A 362 -9.11 13.18 22.15
N VAL A 363 -7.85 13.65 22.09
CA VAL A 363 -7.51 14.97 21.53
C VAL A 363 -7.80 15.02 20.04
N ALA A 364 -7.45 13.98 19.29
CA ALA A 364 -7.73 13.91 17.84
C ALA A 364 -9.23 13.96 17.56
N ASN A 365 -10.04 13.15 18.27
CA ASN A 365 -11.49 13.13 18.15
C ASN A 365 -12.10 14.49 18.50
N ALA A 366 -11.67 15.12 19.60
CA ALA A 366 -12.11 16.44 20.02
C ALA A 366 -11.79 17.50 18.94
N ALA A 367 -10.58 17.47 18.37
CA ALA A 367 -10.16 18.42 17.35
C ALA A 367 -10.99 18.29 16.06
N VAL A 368 -11.24 17.05 15.58
CA VAL A 368 -12.08 16.80 14.41
C VAL A 368 -13.53 17.24 14.68
N SER A 369 -14.10 16.82 15.80
CA SER A 369 -15.46 17.20 16.21
C SER A 369 -15.62 18.73 16.32
N LEU A 370 -14.63 19.42 16.90
CA LEU A 370 -14.60 20.87 17.00
C LEU A 370 -14.56 21.50 15.60
N ALA A 371 -13.63 21.06 14.74
CA ALA A 371 -13.43 21.60 13.40
C ALA A 371 -14.71 21.47 12.55
N GLU A 372 -15.37 20.31 12.61
CA GLU A 372 -16.63 20.09 11.89
C GLU A 372 -17.79 20.93 12.42
N LYS A 373 -17.94 21.05 13.75
CA LYS A 373 -19.01 21.84 14.38
C LYS A 373 -18.90 23.35 14.11
N ILE A 374 -17.68 23.89 14.08
CA ILE A 374 -17.46 25.31 13.78
C ILE A 374 -17.36 25.58 12.27
N HIS A 375 -17.48 24.52 11.43
CA HIS A 375 -17.27 24.59 9.99
C HIS A 375 -15.92 25.20 9.61
N ALA A 376 -14.82 24.74 10.26
CA ALA A 376 -13.47 25.15 9.94
C ALA A 376 -13.12 24.85 8.47
N ASP A 377 -12.15 25.55 7.91
CA ASP A 377 -11.67 25.33 6.55
C ASP A 377 -10.56 24.25 6.52
N VAL A 378 -9.83 24.11 7.63
CA VAL A 378 -8.66 23.24 7.71
C VAL A 378 -8.35 22.82 9.15
N ILE A 379 -7.82 21.61 9.32
CA ILE A 379 -7.15 21.19 10.55
C ILE A 379 -5.63 21.27 10.29
N VAL A 380 -4.91 21.95 11.17
CA VAL A 380 -3.45 22.08 11.09
C VAL A 380 -2.83 21.24 12.18
N CYS A 381 -1.91 20.36 11.81
CA CYS A 381 -1.17 19.51 12.74
C CYS A 381 0.30 19.94 12.79
N GLU A 382 0.73 20.45 13.91
CA GLU A 382 2.13 20.69 14.21
C GLU A 382 2.70 19.42 14.86
N THR A 383 3.61 18.74 14.18
CA THR A 383 4.03 17.41 14.63
C THR A 383 5.52 17.15 14.38
N ALA A 384 6.20 16.54 15.35
CA ALA A 384 7.60 16.12 15.21
C ALA A 384 7.72 14.71 14.64
N SER A 385 6.88 13.77 15.09
CA SER A 385 6.91 12.35 14.70
C SER A 385 5.84 11.95 13.69
N GLY A 386 4.84 12.81 13.44
CA GLY A 386 3.67 12.46 12.62
C GLY A 386 2.49 11.88 13.39
N ALA A 387 2.65 11.48 14.65
CA ALA A 387 1.63 10.76 15.41
C ALA A 387 0.29 11.52 15.49
N THR A 388 0.32 12.83 15.78
CA THR A 388 -0.87 13.70 15.82
C THR A 388 -1.64 13.65 14.49
N ALA A 389 -0.92 13.79 13.37
CA ALA A 389 -1.54 13.78 12.05
C ALA A 389 -2.15 12.41 11.70
N VAL A 390 -1.50 11.32 12.10
CA VAL A 390 -2.00 9.96 11.93
C VAL A 390 -3.28 9.75 12.73
N SER A 391 -3.32 10.14 14.02
CA SER A 391 -4.51 10.01 14.87
C SER A 391 -5.69 10.83 14.31
N ILE A 392 -5.45 12.08 13.86
CA ILE A 392 -6.50 12.89 13.22
C ILE A 392 -6.96 12.28 11.89
N SER A 393 -6.04 11.72 11.10
CA SER A 393 -6.39 11.03 9.84
C SER A 393 -7.27 9.80 10.10
N ALA A 394 -7.05 9.07 11.21
CA ALA A 394 -7.85 7.90 11.61
C ALA A 394 -9.32 8.24 11.88
N GLU A 395 -9.61 9.47 12.35
CA GLU A 395 -10.98 9.98 12.54
C GLU A 395 -11.73 10.26 11.24
N ARG A 396 -11.05 10.21 10.10
CA ARG A 396 -11.62 10.46 8.75
C ARG A 396 -12.36 11.79 8.62
N PRO A 397 -11.73 12.94 8.98
CA PRO A 397 -12.38 14.23 8.87
C PRO A 397 -12.81 14.56 7.43
N ASN A 398 -13.92 15.29 7.30
CA ASN A 398 -14.37 15.82 6.02
C ASN A 398 -13.59 17.07 5.57
N LEU A 399 -12.60 17.48 6.35
CA LEU A 399 -11.75 18.66 6.16
C LEU A 399 -10.33 18.23 5.74
N PRO A 400 -9.59 19.12 5.02
CA PRO A 400 -8.19 18.91 4.78
C PRO A 400 -7.39 18.97 6.10
N ILE A 401 -6.40 18.10 6.21
CA ILE A 401 -5.37 18.13 7.25
C ILE A 401 -4.10 18.70 6.62
N ILE A 402 -3.57 19.76 7.18
CA ILE A 402 -2.27 20.33 6.82
C ILE A 402 -1.29 20.00 7.94
N SER A 403 -0.36 19.10 7.67
CA SER A 403 0.68 18.77 8.64
C SER A 403 1.95 19.54 8.36
N VAL A 404 2.52 20.10 9.40
CA VAL A 404 3.82 20.79 9.36
C VAL A 404 4.78 20.12 10.33
N THR A 405 6.00 19.87 9.84
CA THR A 405 7.07 19.23 10.60
C THR A 405 8.42 19.74 10.12
N SER A 406 9.41 19.74 11.00
CA SER A 406 10.80 20.01 10.63
C SER A 406 11.56 18.78 10.14
N ASN A 407 10.92 17.61 10.17
CA ASN A 407 11.51 16.35 9.73
C ASN A 407 11.03 15.96 8.33
N LYS A 408 11.93 16.00 7.35
CA LYS A 408 11.65 15.68 5.95
C LYS A 408 11.05 14.27 5.77
N ARG A 409 11.58 13.27 6.51
CA ARG A 409 11.10 11.88 6.46
C ARG A 409 9.64 11.79 6.92
N VAL A 410 9.33 12.42 8.05
CA VAL A 410 7.96 12.47 8.57
C VAL A 410 7.01 13.14 7.59
N ALA A 411 7.42 14.24 6.96
CA ALA A 411 6.62 14.90 5.93
C ALA A 411 6.33 13.97 4.74
N SER A 412 7.31 13.19 4.30
CA SER A 412 7.13 12.22 3.20
C SER A 412 6.22 11.07 3.61
N GLN A 413 6.40 10.47 4.77
CA GLN A 413 5.56 9.40 5.31
C GLN A 413 4.09 9.85 5.41
N LEU A 414 3.84 11.03 5.92
CA LEU A 414 2.47 11.56 6.05
C LEU A 414 1.77 11.83 4.71
N ALA A 415 2.47 11.85 3.58
CA ALA A 415 1.87 12.09 2.27
C ALA A 415 0.85 11.01 1.85
N LEU A 416 0.91 9.80 2.42
CA LEU A 416 0.01 8.69 2.13
C LEU A 416 -1.19 8.59 3.08
N ASN A 417 -1.19 9.31 4.21
CA ASN A 417 -2.29 9.31 5.17
C ASN A 417 -3.54 10.03 4.65
N TYR A 418 -4.72 9.54 5.05
CA TYR A 418 -6.02 10.08 4.68
C TYR A 418 -6.13 11.57 4.97
N ALA A 419 -6.72 12.31 4.04
CA ALA A 419 -6.98 13.74 4.13
C ALA A 419 -5.75 14.63 4.38
N ASN A 420 -4.53 14.09 4.49
CA ASN A 420 -3.35 14.84 4.87
C ASN A 420 -2.60 15.45 3.67
N ALA A 421 -2.06 16.65 3.87
CA ALA A 421 -1.05 17.26 3.02
C ALA A 421 0.08 17.75 3.94
N SER A 422 1.26 17.18 3.78
CA SER A 422 2.40 17.40 4.65
C SER A 422 3.42 18.33 4.04
N PHE A 423 4.00 19.19 4.88
CA PHE A 423 4.99 20.18 4.51
C PHE A 423 6.16 20.18 5.49
N GLU A 424 7.37 20.17 4.95
CA GLU A 424 8.57 20.41 5.73
C GLU A 424 8.79 21.91 5.89
N ARG A 425 8.90 22.40 7.12
CA ARG A 425 9.29 23.78 7.45
C ARG A 425 10.21 23.78 8.68
N PRO A 426 11.17 24.70 8.77
CA PRO A 426 11.94 24.90 9.99
C PRO A 426 10.99 25.13 11.17
N PHE A 427 11.37 24.61 12.33
CA PHE A 427 10.58 24.82 13.55
C PHE A 427 10.55 26.30 13.93
N SER A 428 9.35 26.81 14.21
CA SER A 428 9.10 28.13 14.82
C SER A 428 7.86 28.06 15.68
N GLU A 429 7.66 29.02 16.58
CA GLU A 429 6.47 29.06 17.47
C GLU A 429 5.13 29.15 16.71
N ASN A 430 5.14 29.66 15.48
CA ASN A 430 3.94 29.89 14.67
C ASN A 430 3.99 29.17 13.31
N TYR A 431 4.85 28.13 13.16
CA TYR A 431 5.11 27.56 11.84
C TYR A 431 3.85 26.97 11.16
N GLY A 432 2.86 26.51 11.94
CA GLY A 432 1.56 26.09 11.40
C GLY A 432 0.71 27.27 10.89
N ILE A 433 0.70 28.41 11.61
CA ILE A 433 0.00 29.64 11.20
C ILE A 433 0.65 30.22 9.94
N ASP A 434 1.98 30.32 9.95
CA ASP A 434 2.77 30.86 8.84
C ASP A 434 2.54 30.04 7.57
N LEU A 435 2.51 28.71 7.71
CA LEU A 435 2.21 27.81 6.59
C LEU A 435 0.79 28.03 6.03
N VAL A 436 -0.22 28.20 6.89
CA VAL A 436 -1.59 28.46 6.41
C VAL A 436 -1.66 29.77 5.65
N GLN A 437 -0.98 30.82 6.10
CA GLN A 437 -0.89 32.11 5.38
C GLN A 437 -0.23 31.93 4.02
N GLU A 438 0.89 31.22 3.94
CA GLU A 438 1.57 30.89 2.68
C GLU A 438 0.65 30.13 1.71
N LEU A 439 -0.05 29.10 2.22
CA LEU A 439 -0.95 28.26 1.43
C LEU A 439 -2.22 29.03 0.98
N LYS A 440 -2.68 29.99 1.75
CA LYS A 440 -3.75 30.91 1.38
C LYS A 440 -3.30 31.85 0.23
N VAL A 441 -2.14 32.49 0.38
CA VAL A 441 -1.58 33.40 -0.65
C VAL A 441 -1.34 32.64 -1.96
N SER A 442 -0.84 31.41 -1.91
CA SER A 442 -0.61 30.57 -3.10
C SER A 442 -1.91 30.00 -3.71
N GLY A 443 -3.06 30.24 -3.09
CA GLY A 443 -4.36 29.69 -3.51
C GLY A 443 -4.44 28.17 -3.35
N TYR A 444 -3.65 27.58 -2.46
CA TYR A 444 -3.74 26.17 -2.11
C TYR A 444 -4.92 25.90 -1.16
N ILE A 445 -5.10 26.77 -0.17
CA ILE A 445 -6.29 26.83 0.70
C ILE A 445 -7.13 28.02 0.23
N ASN A 446 -8.42 27.81 -0.02
CA ASN A 446 -9.34 28.87 -0.38
C ASN A 446 -10.19 29.22 0.83
N THR A 447 -10.46 30.51 1.01
CA THR A 447 -11.49 31.01 1.94
C THR A 447 -12.90 30.72 1.39
N LYS A 448 -13.87 30.67 2.26
CA LYS A 448 -15.28 30.59 1.83
C LYS A 448 -15.68 31.85 1.05
N PRO A 449 -16.68 31.75 0.16
CA PRO A 449 -17.18 32.94 -0.57
C PRO A 449 -17.59 34.04 0.39
N GLY A 450 -16.97 35.21 0.24
CA GLY A 450 -17.24 36.39 1.08
C GLY A 450 -16.44 36.47 2.39
N GLU A 451 -15.56 35.52 2.65
CA GLU A 451 -14.64 35.51 3.80
C GLU A 451 -13.21 35.79 3.35
N ASP A 452 -12.51 36.68 4.08
CA ASP A 452 -11.11 37.01 3.81
C ASP A 452 -10.14 36.21 4.66
N LYS A 453 -10.65 35.42 5.60
CA LYS A 453 -9.86 34.67 6.57
C LYS A 453 -10.13 33.18 6.47
N VAL A 454 -9.08 32.37 6.72
CA VAL A 454 -9.16 30.92 6.87
C VAL A 454 -9.44 30.59 8.33
N LEU A 455 -10.51 29.88 8.62
CA LEU A 455 -10.81 29.37 9.95
C LEU A 455 -10.09 28.03 10.14
N ALA A 456 -9.06 28.00 10.97
CA ALA A 456 -8.22 26.84 11.23
C ALA A 456 -8.38 26.32 12.66
N VAL A 457 -8.43 25.00 12.80
CA VAL A 457 -8.21 24.30 14.09
C VAL A 457 -6.78 23.80 14.11
N ILE A 458 -5.94 24.36 14.97
CA ILE A 458 -4.53 23.98 15.11
C ILE A 458 -4.40 23.01 16.26
N VAL A 459 -3.74 21.88 16.00
CA VAL A 459 -3.44 20.83 16.96
C VAL A 459 -1.94 20.72 17.09
N SER A 460 -1.46 20.89 18.29
CA SER A 460 -0.03 20.86 18.62
C SER A 460 0.22 20.15 19.96
N GLY A 461 1.47 19.87 20.23
CA GLY A 461 1.93 19.34 21.50
C GLY A 461 3.13 20.11 22.02
N GLN A 462 3.69 19.67 23.14
CA GLN A 462 4.86 20.29 23.72
C GLN A 462 6.06 20.19 22.78
N PRO A 463 6.82 21.27 22.59
CA PRO A 463 8.02 21.24 21.75
C PRO A 463 8.99 20.14 22.20
N ASN A 464 9.49 19.35 21.24
CA ASN A 464 10.44 18.26 21.44
C ASN A 464 9.98 17.07 22.30
N VAL A 465 8.69 16.95 22.62
CA VAL A 465 8.12 15.77 23.28
C VAL A 465 7.40 14.92 22.25
N ILE A 466 7.93 13.71 21.98
CA ILE A 466 7.27 12.74 21.13
C ILE A 466 6.02 12.23 21.86
N GLY A 467 4.86 12.35 21.22
CA GLY A 467 3.61 11.89 21.80
C GLY A 467 2.96 12.89 22.79
N GLY A 468 3.37 14.15 22.81
CA GLY A 468 2.86 15.18 23.71
C GLY A 468 1.74 16.05 23.13
N THR A 469 0.85 15.52 22.28
CA THR A 469 -0.29 16.28 21.72
C THR A 469 -1.28 16.62 22.84
N ASP A 470 -1.39 17.90 23.19
CA ASP A 470 -2.16 18.36 24.34
C ASP A 470 -2.98 19.64 24.07
N THR A 471 -2.78 20.28 22.93
CA THR A 471 -3.30 21.62 22.67
C THR A 471 -4.16 21.66 21.41
N ILE A 472 -5.37 22.23 21.53
CA ILE A 472 -6.26 22.56 20.42
C ILE A 472 -6.54 24.06 20.44
N GLN A 473 -6.32 24.72 19.31
CA GLN A 473 -6.54 26.18 19.19
C GLN A 473 -7.40 26.48 17.96
N ILE A 474 -8.29 27.47 18.10
CA ILE A 474 -9.04 28.05 16.96
C ILE A 474 -8.30 29.32 16.53
N ARG A 475 -8.04 29.46 15.23
CA ARG A 475 -7.41 30.64 14.64
C ARG A 475 -8.17 31.09 13.39
N SER A 476 -8.29 32.40 13.27
CA SER A 476 -8.83 33.06 12.05
C SER A 476 -7.65 33.77 11.38
N ILE A 477 -7.11 33.18 10.31
CA ILE A 477 -5.84 33.51 9.66
C ILE A 477 -6.07 34.27 8.33
#